data_e6552a0af03a0d6efb93e51785d7898e
#
_entry.id   e6552a0af03a0d6efb93e51785d7898e
#
_cell.length_a   1.000
_cell.length_b   1.000
_cell.length_c   1.000
_cell.angle_alpha   90.00
_cell.angle_beta   90.00
_cell.angle_gamma   90.00
#
_symmetry.space_group_name_H-M   'P 1'
#
loop_
_entity.id
_entity.type
_entity.pdbx_description
1 polymer ?
#
loop_
_entity_poly.entity_id
_entity_poly.type
_entity_poly.pdbx_seq_one_letter_code
_entity_poly.pdbx_strand_id
1 'polypeptide(L)'
;MPRTLCTDCGISRTTTPGRCGHACQFIRPDYAGMETQVHGRSRDPSRPGELHFGPFRRMVRAAMATPRPGAQWTGITTRIAERLLETGAVDAVLTMAPDPDDKWRPVPVLVTKPEGMARCRGMRMGYAPLLALLEPARERGYRRLAVVGIPCQVHALRRLEAELGFERLYVIGIPCSDNTTTERFHQFLNLLSDRPETITYLEFRADFYVELRFDDGRVKEIPFLLLPISKLPTDFFPLTCRTCVDYTNVLADITVGYMGGQGEQWLLVRNERGEELLSLLGDEVRLSEPGSAGKRQGPVKGFIENTKRAAGGLPLRQMPDWLRPLVGWLMPKVGPKGLEFARARVEMKASETVLHLRREQPRRMKHMVPPHVWELVRPYGLEAEPGERHDTAEPETADPETRA
;
A
#
# COMPACT_ATOMS: atom_id res chain seq x y z
N MET A 1 14.22 2.64 18.81
CA MET A 1 14.25 2.71 17.33
C MET A 1 14.27 4.16 16.88
N PRO A 2 15.15 4.57 15.99
CA PRO A 2 15.08 5.92 15.44
C PRO A 2 13.69 6.16 14.85
N ARG A 3 13.07 7.30 15.12
CA ARG A 3 11.72 7.65 14.62
C ARG A 3 11.62 7.59 13.09
N THR A 4 12.75 7.68 12.38
CA THR A 4 12.85 7.56 10.92
C THR A 4 12.52 6.16 10.38
N LEU A 5 12.47 5.13 11.23
CA LEU A 5 12.14 3.76 10.89
C LEU A 5 10.73 3.35 11.37
N CYS A 6 9.84 4.28 11.62
CA CYS A 6 8.48 4.02 12.07
C CYS A 6 7.47 4.79 11.23
N THR A 7 6.44 4.10 10.73
CA THR A 7 5.29 4.70 10.03
C THR A 7 4.07 4.86 10.92
N ASP A 8 4.25 4.71 12.25
CA ASP A 8 3.20 4.85 13.26
C ASP A 8 1.91 4.07 12.94
N CYS A 9 2.02 2.75 12.87
CA CYS A 9 0.84 1.90 12.65
C CYS A 9 -0.16 1.92 13.85
N GLY A 10 0.28 2.39 15.02
CA GLY A 10 -0.54 2.55 16.22
C GLY A 10 -0.26 1.55 17.34
N ILE A 11 0.47 0.44 17.11
CA ILE A 11 0.73 -0.57 18.14
C ILE A 11 1.52 0.01 19.31
N SER A 12 2.49 0.90 19.07
CA SER A 12 3.25 1.56 20.15
C SER A 12 2.42 2.50 21.02
N ARG A 13 1.18 2.79 20.63
CA ARG A 13 0.23 3.65 21.35
C ARG A 13 -0.82 2.86 22.12
N THR A 14 -0.74 1.52 22.14
CA THR A 14 -1.60 0.65 22.92
C THR A 14 -1.07 0.48 24.34
N THR A 15 -1.86 -0.14 25.22
CA THR A 15 -1.44 -0.45 26.61
C THR A 15 -0.26 -1.42 26.66
N THR A 16 0.01 -2.12 25.56
CA THR A 16 1.13 -3.07 25.43
C THR A 16 2.11 -2.67 24.32
N PRO A 17 2.83 -1.53 24.46
CA PRO A 17 3.71 -0.99 23.42
C PRO A 17 4.88 -1.94 23.06
N GLY A 18 5.26 -2.85 23.95
CA GLY A 18 6.28 -3.89 23.70
C GLY A 18 5.92 -4.83 22.55
N ARG A 19 4.64 -4.99 22.23
CA ARG A 19 4.19 -5.76 21.05
C ARG A 19 4.64 -5.15 19.72
N CYS A 20 5.00 -3.88 19.70
CA CYS A 20 5.47 -3.19 18.48
C CYS A 20 6.65 -3.91 17.83
N GLY A 21 7.66 -4.31 18.62
CA GLY A 21 8.82 -5.05 18.11
C GLY A 21 8.48 -6.42 17.54
N HIS A 22 7.45 -7.08 18.07
CA HIS A 22 7.00 -8.39 17.59
C HIS A 22 6.15 -8.28 16.31
N ALA A 23 5.34 -7.25 16.21
CA ALA A 23 4.36 -7.08 15.12
C ALA A 23 4.92 -6.38 13.87
N CYS A 24 6.04 -5.66 13.99
CA CYS A 24 6.53 -4.75 12.94
C CYS A 24 7.20 -5.50 11.78
N GLN A 25 6.73 -5.29 10.56
CA GLN A 25 7.34 -5.87 9.34
C GLN A 25 8.77 -5.38 9.07
N PHE A 26 9.17 -4.23 9.63
CA PHE A 26 10.53 -3.69 9.52
C PHE A 26 11.48 -4.26 10.58
N ILE A 27 10.98 -5.09 11.49
CA ILE A 27 11.74 -5.81 12.49
C ILE A 27 11.67 -7.31 12.24
N ARG A 28 10.50 -7.84 11.90
CA ARG A 28 10.23 -9.27 11.67
C ARG A 28 9.38 -9.47 10.42
N PRO A 29 9.96 -9.38 9.22
CA PRO A 29 9.25 -9.50 7.94
C PRO A 29 9.05 -10.97 7.52
N ASP A 30 8.46 -11.79 8.34
CA ASP A 30 8.14 -13.20 8.04
C ASP A 30 6.95 -13.31 7.09
N TYR A 31 7.15 -13.00 5.81
CA TYR A 31 6.07 -13.06 4.82
C TYR A 31 5.60 -14.49 4.55
N ALA A 32 6.49 -15.48 4.45
CA ALA A 32 6.09 -16.86 4.14
C ALA A 32 5.25 -17.48 5.26
N GLY A 33 5.67 -17.30 6.52
CA GLY A 33 4.90 -17.75 7.70
C GLY A 33 3.57 -17.03 7.81
N MET A 34 3.56 -15.71 7.60
CA MET A 34 2.34 -14.90 7.66
C MET A 34 1.35 -15.22 6.51
N GLU A 35 1.84 -15.45 5.29
CA GLU A 35 1.00 -15.90 4.18
C GLU A 35 0.35 -17.26 4.50
N THR A 36 1.12 -18.19 5.07
CA THR A 36 0.59 -19.50 5.50
C THR A 36 -0.47 -19.33 6.60
N GLN A 37 -0.20 -18.47 7.59
CA GLN A 37 -1.15 -18.19 8.68
C GLN A 37 -2.48 -17.61 8.16
N VAL A 38 -2.41 -16.66 7.21
CA VAL A 38 -3.59 -15.90 6.75
C VAL A 38 -4.35 -16.62 5.63
N HIS A 39 -3.63 -17.30 4.72
CA HIS A 39 -4.18 -17.90 3.50
C HIS A 39 -4.13 -19.42 3.48
N GLY A 40 -3.58 -20.08 4.52
CA GLY A 40 -3.39 -21.52 4.60
C GLY A 40 -2.22 -22.05 3.76
N ARG A 41 -1.50 -21.17 3.06
CA ARG A 41 -0.30 -21.47 2.26
C ARG A 41 0.53 -20.24 1.97
N SER A 42 1.80 -20.40 1.73
CA SER A 42 2.66 -19.36 1.17
C SER A 42 2.48 -19.24 -0.34
N ARG A 43 3.06 -18.19 -0.93
CA ARG A 43 3.09 -18.01 -2.39
C ARG A 43 3.83 -19.14 -3.08
N ASP A 44 3.38 -19.48 -4.28
CA ASP A 44 4.00 -20.44 -5.16
C ASP A 44 4.43 -19.73 -6.45
N PRO A 45 5.74 -19.51 -6.67
CA PRO A 45 6.25 -18.85 -7.87
C PRO A 45 5.88 -19.54 -9.19
N SER A 46 5.53 -20.83 -9.16
CA SER A 46 5.10 -21.57 -10.35
C SER A 46 3.66 -21.22 -10.77
N ARG A 47 2.85 -20.68 -9.86
CA ARG A 47 1.50 -20.23 -10.16
C ARG A 47 1.53 -18.85 -10.82
N PRO A 48 0.77 -18.65 -11.92
CA PRO A 48 0.74 -17.39 -12.63
C PRO A 48 0.38 -16.20 -11.73
N GLY A 49 1.30 -15.25 -11.60
CA GLY A 49 1.12 -14.01 -10.84
C GLY A 49 1.50 -14.07 -9.37
N GLU A 50 1.61 -15.24 -8.74
CA GLU A 50 1.88 -15.32 -7.29
C GLU A 50 3.27 -14.83 -6.89
N LEU A 51 4.27 -14.97 -7.76
CA LEU A 51 5.58 -14.37 -7.51
C LEU A 51 5.46 -12.86 -7.22
N HIS A 52 4.62 -12.15 -7.99
CA HIS A 52 4.44 -10.70 -7.85
C HIS A 52 3.42 -10.31 -6.77
N PHE A 53 2.34 -11.08 -6.66
CA PHE A 53 1.14 -10.63 -5.93
C PHE A 53 0.85 -11.41 -4.64
N GLY A 54 1.68 -12.42 -4.31
CA GLY A 54 1.42 -13.33 -3.20
C GLY A 54 0.25 -14.28 -3.47
N PRO A 55 -0.19 -15.07 -2.48
CA PRO A 55 -1.29 -16.00 -2.64
C PRO A 55 -2.60 -15.28 -2.98
N PHE A 56 -3.38 -15.83 -3.91
CA PHE A 56 -4.73 -15.39 -4.20
C PHE A 56 -5.58 -16.55 -4.78
N ARG A 57 -6.89 -16.46 -4.64
CA ARG A 57 -7.86 -17.38 -5.24
C ARG A 57 -8.24 -16.94 -6.65
N ARG A 58 -8.51 -15.64 -6.80
CA ARG A 58 -8.78 -15.03 -8.11
C ARG A 58 -8.42 -13.55 -8.15
N MET A 59 -8.29 -13.07 -9.35
CA MET A 59 -7.96 -11.69 -9.67
C MET A 59 -8.95 -11.19 -10.71
N VAL A 60 -9.59 -10.05 -10.45
CA VAL A 60 -10.58 -9.47 -11.35
C VAL A 60 -10.44 -7.94 -11.42
N ARG A 61 -10.91 -7.34 -12.50
CA ARG A 61 -11.25 -5.92 -12.55
C ARG A 61 -12.71 -5.76 -12.13
N ALA A 62 -13.00 -4.68 -11.45
CA ALA A 62 -14.31 -4.43 -10.91
C ALA A 62 -14.68 -2.94 -11.00
N ALA A 63 -15.92 -2.64 -11.32
CA ALA A 63 -16.48 -1.30 -11.29
C ALA A 63 -17.87 -1.33 -10.67
N MET A 64 -18.14 -0.38 -9.77
CA MET A 64 -19.50 -0.20 -9.27
C MET A 64 -20.42 0.25 -10.40
N ALA A 65 -21.61 -0.32 -10.51
CA ALA A 65 -22.64 0.12 -11.45
C ALA A 65 -23.02 1.59 -11.20
N THR A 66 -23.06 1.99 -9.93
CA THR A 66 -23.24 3.38 -9.51
C THR A 66 -22.03 3.83 -8.69
N PRO A 67 -21.11 4.63 -9.26
CA PRO A 67 -19.95 5.13 -8.55
C PRO A 67 -20.32 5.94 -7.31
N ARG A 68 -19.54 5.81 -6.23
CA ARG A 68 -19.73 6.55 -4.98
C ARG A 68 -19.10 7.95 -5.08
N PRO A 69 -19.85 9.04 -4.95
CA PRO A 69 -19.31 10.40 -5.02
C PRO A 69 -18.19 10.63 -4.00
N GLY A 70 -17.09 11.27 -4.41
CA GLY A 70 -15.93 11.56 -3.56
C GLY A 70 -15.03 10.37 -3.24
N ALA A 71 -15.40 9.15 -3.63
CA ALA A 71 -14.52 7.99 -3.54
C ALA A 71 -13.53 7.95 -4.70
N GLN A 72 -12.38 7.30 -4.48
CA GLN A 72 -11.46 7.01 -5.57
C GLN A 72 -12.11 6.00 -6.53
N TRP A 73 -11.99 6.25 -7.84
CA TRP A 73 -12.59 5.44 -8.89
C TRP A 73 -14.09 5.25 -8.69
N THR A 74 -14.55 4.03 -8.52
CA THR A 74 -15.97 3.73 -8.34
C THR A 74 -16.39 3.51 -6.88
N GLY A 75 -15.43 3.40 -5.95
CA GLY A 75 -15.71 3.35 -4.51
C GLY A 75 -15.98 1.95 -3.95
N ILE A 76 -15.39 0.89 -4.52
CA ILE A 76 -15.58 -0.50 -4.08
C ILE A 76 -15.19 -0.69 -2.61
N THR A 77 -14.05 -0.16 -2.17
CA THR A 77 -13.61 -0.25 -0.77
C THR A 77 -14.67 0.30 0.18
N THR A 78 -15.20 1.49 -0.14
CA THR A 78 -16.27 2.11 0.65
C THR A 78 -17.52 1.24 0.67
N ARG A 79 -17.91 0.71 -0.49
CA ARG A 79 -19.15 -0.08 -0.59
C ARG A 79 -19.05 -1.41 0.14
N ILE A 80 -17.92 -2.11 0.07
CA ILE A 80 -17.70 -3.32 0.89
C ILE A 80 -17.88 -2.98 2.38
N ALA A 81 -17.27 -1.91 2.85
CA ALA A 81 -17.37 -1.49 4.26
C ALA A 81 -18.80 -1.08 4.66
N GLU A 82 -19.53 -0.36 3.77
CA GLU A 82 -20.96 -0.05 3.97
C GLU A 82 -21.78 -1.34 4.10
N ARG A 83 -21.58 -2.31 3.17
CA ARG A 83 -22.34 -3.59 3.17
C ARG A 83 -22.07 -4.43 4.42
N LEU A 84 -20.84 -4.48 4.90
CA LEU A 84 -20.51 -5.17 6.16
C LEU A 84 -21.29 -4.61 7.35
N LEU A 85 -21.48 -3.30 7.42
CA LEU A 85 -22.27 -2.64 8.46
C LEU A 85 -23.78 -2.83 8.24
N GLU A 86 -24.27 -2.68 7.00
CA GLU A 86 -25.68 -2.87 6.63
C GLU A 86 -26.20 -4.29 6.95
N THR A 87 -25.37 -5.29 6.70
CA THR A 87 -25.73 -6.72 6.95
C THR A 87 -25.49 -7.14 8.40
N GLY A 88 -24.88 -6.29 9.22
CA GLY A 88 -24.48 -6.66 10.58
C GLY A 88 -23.38 -7.72 10.63
N ALA A 89 -22.61 -7.91 9.55
CA ALA A 89 -21.48 -8.83 9.52
C ALA A 89 -20.34 -8.37 10.43
N VAL A 90 -20.24 -7.07 10.66
CA VAL A 90 -19.32 -6.46 11.63
C VAL A 90 -20.02 -5.44 12.52
N ASP A 91 -19.46 -5.25 13.70
CA ASP A 91 -19.93 -4.26 14.68
C ASP A 91 -19.37 -2.87 14.36
N ALA A 92 -18.16 -2.83 13.79
CA ALA A 92 -17.49 -1.60 13.38
C ALA A 92 -16.50 -1.83 12.23
N VAL A 93 -16.25 -0.75 11.48
CA VAL A 93 -15.16 -0.65 10.49
C VAL A 93 -14.10 0.30 11.04
N LEU A 94 -12.87 -0.19 11.15
CA LEU A 94 -11.70 0.58 11.51
C LEU A 94 -11.04 1.11 10.24
N THR A 95 -11.00 2.43 10.08
CA THR A 95 -10.52 3.11 8.86
C THR A 95 -10.02 4.52 9.18
N MET A 96 -9.77 5.32 8.14
CA MET A 96 -9.29 6.70 8.24
C MET A 96 -10.35 7.70 7.77
N ALA A 97 -10.50 8.78 8.51
CA ALA A 97 -11.26 9.96 8.11
C ALA A 97 -10.34 11.19 8.02
N PRO A 98 -10.79 12.31 7.42
CA PRO A 98 -10.06 13.57 7.52
C PRO A 98 -10.10 14.09 8.96
N ASP A 99 -9.02 14.73 9.37
CA ASP A 99 -9.00 15.58 10.56
C ASP A 99 -9.95 16.77 10.34
N PRO A 100 -10.69 17.21 11.36
CA PRO A 100 -11.60 18.37 11.24
C PRO A 100 -10.92 19.67 10.79
N ASP A 101 -9.67 19.87 11.24
CA ASP A 101 -8.91 21.10 10.98
C ASP A 101 -8.00 20.98 9.74
N ASP A 102 -7.72 19.75 9.30
CA ASP A 102 -6.84 19.47 8.17
C ASP A 102 -7.35 18.27 7.34
N LYS A 103 -8.10 18.58 6.28
CA LYS A 103 -8.71 17.54 5.42
C LYS A 103 -7.73 16.51 4.84
N TRP A 104 -6.43 16.82 4.81
CA TRP A 104 -5.39 15.94 4.28
C TRP A 104 -4.75 15.06 5.35
N ARG A 105 -4.92 15.41 6.63
CA ARG A 105 -4.43 14.60 7.74
C ARG A 105 -5.36 13.41 7.97
N PRO A 106 -4.85 12.17 7.85
CA PRO A 106 -5.64 11.00 8.19
C PRO A 106 -5.75 10.83 9.71
N VAL A 107 -6.96 10.66 10.22
CA VAL A 107 -7.22 10.29 11.61
C VAL A 107 -7.94 8.95 11.67
N PRO A 108 -7.53 8.03 12.57
CA PRO A 108 -8.20 6.75 12.74
C PRO A 108 -9.61 6.92 13.30
N VAL A 109 -10.57 6.19 12.76
CA VAL A 109 -11.96 6.20 13.22
C VAL A 109 -12.55 4.79 13.27
N LEU A 110 -13.47 4.58 14.23
CA LEU A 110 -14.38 3.43 14.28
C LEU A 110 -15.72 3.87 13.72
N VAL A 111 -16.12 3.31 12.60
CA VAL A 111 -17.40 3.58 11.94
C VAL A 111 -18.36 2.44 12.27
N THR A 112 -19.52 2.74 12.86
CA THR A 112 -20.52 1.76 13.30
C THR A 112 -21.81 1.82 12.50
N LYS A 113 -21.95 2.84 11.63
CA LYS A 113 -23.13 3.03 10.77
C LYS A 113 -22.68 3.21 9.32
N PRO A 114 -23.39 2.63 8.33
CA PRO A 114 -23.01 2.72 6.91
C PRO A 114 -22.78 4.16 6.42
N GLU A 115 -23.62 5.11 6.84
CA GLU A 115 -23.56 6.51 6.42
C GLU A 115 -22.23 7.17 6.84
N GLY A 116 -21.65 6.72 7.95
CA GLY A 116 -20.37 7.19 8.45
C GLY A 116 -19.19 6.92 7.50
N MET A 117 -19.33 5.96 6.56
CA MET A 117 -18.30 5.66 5.58
C MET A 117 -18.14 6.78 4.54
N ALA A 118 -19.14 7.61 4.32
CA ALA A 118 -19.08 8.70 3.35
C ALA A 118 -17.91 9.67 3.62
N ARG A 119 -17.67 10.01 4.87
CA ARG A 119 -16.58 10.92 5.30
C ARG A 119 -15.19 10.29 5.15
N CYS A 120 -15.09 8.96 5.04
CA CYS A 120 -13.83 8.22 4.95
C CYS A 120 -13.31 8.11 3.50
N ARG A 121 -14.08 8.57 2.50
CA ARG A 121 -13.75 8.51 1.08
C ARG A 121 -12.57 9.41 0.72
N GLY A 122 -11.90 9.09 -0.39
CA GLY A 122 -10.78 9.85 -0.92
C GLY A 122 -9.42 9.44 -0.36
N MET A 123 -8.37 9.88 -1.05
CA MET A 123 -6.98 9.61 -0.67
C MET A 123 -6.49 10.64 0.35
N ARG A 124 -5.71 10.17 1.32
CA ARG A 124 -4.93 11.00 2.24
C ARG A 124 -3.55 10.39 2.41
N MET A 125 -2.54 11.24 2.46
CA MET A 125 -1.18 10.81 2.76
C MET A 125 -0.78 11.36 4.13
N GLY A 126 -0.35 10.45 5.00
CA GLY A 126 0.07 10.77 6.36
C GLY A 126 0.19 9.50 7.17
N TYR A 127 1.02 9.55 8.21
CA TYR A 127 1.04 8.47 9.19
C TYR A 127 -0.18 8.60 10.08
N ALA A 128 -0.85 7.48 10.31
CA ALA A 128 -2.00 7.47 11.19
C ALA A 128 -1.99 6.18 12.02
N PRO A 129 -2.13 6.30 13.35
CA PRO A 129 -2.03 5.20 14.28
C PRO A 129 -3.31 4.34 14.27
N LEU A 130 -3.62 3.71 13.13
CA LEU A 130 -4.86 2.96 12.92
C LEU A 130 -5.10 1.94 14.03
N LEU A 131 -4.09 1.16 14.36
CA LEU A 131 -4.21 0.04 15.27
C LEU A 131 -4.30 0.45 16.75
N ALA A 132 -4.11 1.73 17.07
CA ALA A 132 -4.36 2.25 18.42
C ALA A 132 -5.84 2.16 18.81
N LEU A 133 -6.76 2.04 17.82
CA LEU A 133 -8.20 1.90 18.08
C LEU A 133 -8.66 0.45 18.31
N LEU A 134 -7.78 -0.55 18.27
CA LEU A 134 -8.15 -1.95 18.54
C LEU A 134 -8.58 -2.15 20.00
N GLU A 135 -7.86 -1.56 20.97
CA GLU A 135 -8.24 -1.61 22.38
C GLU A 135 -9.56 -0.86 22.66
N PRO A 136 -9.74 0.40 22.23
CA PRO A 136 -11.02 1.09 22.30
C PRO A 136 -12.19 0.35 21.66
N ALA A 137 -11.96 -0.39 20.57
CA ALA A 137 -12.99 -1.21 19.95
C ALA A 137 -13.43 -2.36 20.88
N ARG A 138 -12.48 -3.05 21.51
CA ARG A 138 -12.75 -4.12 22.47
C ARG A 138 -13.44 -3.61 23.72
N GLU A 139 -13.02 -2.47 24.27
CA GLU A 139 -13.61 -1.84 25.45
C GLU A 139 -15.08 -1.45 25.21
N ARG A 140 -15.45 -1.11 23.96
CA ARG A 140 -16.83 -0.87 23.55
C ARG A 140 -17.64 -2.14 23.30
N GLY A 141 -17.04 -3.32 23.51
CA GLY A 141 -17.69 -4.61 23.31
C GLY A 141 -17.82 -5.06 21.86
N TYR A 142 -17.12 -4.41 20.91
CA TYR A 142 -17.11 -4.86 19.51
C TYR A 142 -16.33 -6.16 19.39
N ARG A 143 -16.95 -7.16 18.79
CA ARG A 143 -16.40 -8.51 18.62
C ARG A 143 -16.04 -8.81 17.18
N ARG A 144 -16.71 -8.18 16.22
CA ARG A 144 -16.54 -8.39 14.79
C ARG A 144 -16.11 -7.09 14.15
N LEU A 145 -14.92 -7.06 13.56
CA LEU A 145 -14.34 -5.86 12.95
C LEU A 145 -14.04 -6.07 11.47
N ALA A 146 -14.13 -4.99 10.70
CA ALA A 146 -13.41 -4.85 9.44
C ALA A 146 -12.34 -3.76 9.57
N VAL A 147 -11.20 -3.99 8.96
CA VAL A 147 -10.08 -3.04 8.93
C VAL A 147 -9.74 -2.68 7.50
N VAL A 148 -9.74 -1.40 7.17
CA VAL A 148 -9.22 -0.88 5.90
C VAL A 148 -7.82 -0.34 6.17
N GLY A 149 -6.79 -1.01 5.63
CA GLY A 149 -5.41 -0.70 5.98
C GLY A 149 -4.42 -0.85 4.83
N ILE A 150 -3.26 -0.22 5.00
CA ILE A 150 -2.08 -0.35 4.14
C ILE A 150 -1.17 -1.49 4.62
N PRO A 151 -0.23 -2.01 3.81
CA PRO A 151 0.55 -3.22 4.12
C PRO A 151 1.18 -3.26 5.50
N CYS A 152 1.86 -2.18 5.94
CA CYS A 152 2.52 -2.17 7.24
C CYS A 152 1.55 -2.24 8.44
N GLN A 153 0.35 -1.67 8.29
CA GLN A 153 -0.71 -1.77 9.29
C GLN A 153 -1.31 -3.17 9.30
N VAL A 154 -1.57 -3.73 8.11
CA VAL A 154 -2.14 -5.07 7.96
C VAL A 154 -1.17 -6.14 8.45
N HIS A 155 0.12 -6.03 8.15
CA HIS A 155 1.13 -6.96 8.68
C HIS A 155 1.10 -6.98 10.21
N ALA A 156 1.14 -5.80 10.85
CA ALA A 156 1.11 -5.70 12.31
C ALA A 156 -0.20 -6.25 12.92
N LEU A 157 -1.33 -5.98 12.28
CA LEU A 157 -2.63 -6.51 12.67
C LEU A 157 -2.67 -8.03 12.63
N ARG A 158 -2.23 -8.63 11.51
CA ARG A 158 -2.23 -10.09 11.31
C ARG A 158 -1.30 -10.82 12.27
N ARG A 159 -0.15 -10.21 12.58
CA ARG A 159 0.80 -10.78 13.55
C ARG A 159 0.20 -10.89 14.95
N LEU A 160 -0.71 -10.00 15.31
CA LEU A 160 -1.39 -9.96 16.61
C LEU A 160 -2.80 -10.56 16.58
N GLU A 161 -3.34 -10.97 15.42
CA GLU A 161 -4.74 -11.36 15.25
C GLU A 161 -5.22 -12.37 16.28
N ALA A 162 -4.43 -13.44 16.53
CA ALA A 162 -4.79 -14.47 17.50
C ALA A 162 -4.87 -13.95 18.95
N GLU A 163 -4.08 -12.91 19.29
CA GLU A 163 -4.03 -12.32 20.62
C GLU A 163 -5.13 -11.26 20.84
N LEU A 164 -5.70 -10.72 19.75
CA LEU A 164 -6.68 -9.64 19.83
C LEU A 164 -8.06 -10.12 20.30
N GLY A 165 -8.38 -11.41 20.15
CA GLY A 165 -9.59 -12.02 20.66
C GLY A 165 -10.89 -11.52 19.98
N PHE A 166 -10.83 -11.06 18.71
CA PHE A 166 -12.02 -10.79 17.91
C PHE A 166 -12.62 -12.09 17.37
N GLU A 167 -13.93 -12.21 17.41
CA GLU A 167 -14.66 -13.37 16.86
C GLU A 167 -14.57 -13.41 15.33
N ARG A 168 -14.56 -12.24 14.70
CA ARG A 168 -14.42 -12.07 13.24
C ARG A 168 -13.60 -10.83 12.93
N LEU A 169 -12.64 -11.00 12.04
CA LEU A 169 -11.80 -9.92 11.54
C LEU A 169 -11.70 -10.01 10.02
N TYR A 170 -12.24 -9.00 9.32
CA TYR A 170 -12.05 -8.81 7.89
C TYR A 170 -11.00 -7.76 7.61
N VAL A 171 -10.17 -7.96 6.59
CA VAL A 171 -9.15 -7.01 6.18
C VAL A 171 -9.30 -6.65 4.71
N ILE A 172 -9.64 -5.39 4.46
CA ILE A 172 -9.67 -4.78 3.13
C ILE A 172 -8.35 -4.05 2.93
N GLY A 173 -7.49 -4.60 2.10
CA GLY A 173 -6.16 -4.07 1.84
C GLY A 173 -6.16 -3.01 0.75
N ILE A 174 -5.43 -1.92 0.98
CA ILE A 174 -5.14 -0.91 -0.02
C ILE A 174 -3.67 -1.08 -0.45
N PRO A 175 -3.36 -1.19 -1.75
CA PRO A 175 -1.98 -1.18 -2.22
C PRO A 175 -1.26 0.10 -1.81
N CYS A 176 0.01 -0.03 -1.46
CA CYS A 176 0.79 1.12 -1.00
C CYS A 176 2.19 1.08 -1.59
N SER A 177 2.56 2.10 -2.36
CA SER A 177 3.94 2.26 -2.84
C SER A 177 4.81 2.89 -1.76
N ASP A 178 4.37 4.04 -1.26
CA ASP A 178 5.07 4.83 -0.28
C ASP A 178 4.08 5.70 0.49
N ASN A 179 4.47 6.12 1.69
CA ASN A 179 3.75 7.08 2.50
C ASN A 179 4.74 8.12 3.06
N THR A 180 4.22 9.24 3.52
CA THR A 180 5.03 10.32 4.09
C THR A 180 4.31 10.93 5.30
N THR A 181 4.86 11.97 5.92
CA THR A 181 4.11 12.70 6.95
C THR A 181 3.13 13.68 6.32
N THR A 182 2.10 14.08 7.05
CA THR A 182 1.12 15.09 6.58
C THR A 182 1.81 16.41 6.23
N GLU A 183 2.80 16.83 7.00
CA GLU A 183 3.57 18.05 6.77
C GLU A 183 4.36 17.98 5.45
N ARG A 184 4.98 16.84 5.14
CA ARG A 184 5.64 16.60 3.84
C ARG A 184 4.63 16.59 2.70
N PHE A 185 3.45 16.02 2.94
CA PHE A 185 2.40 16.03 1.94
C PHE A 185 1.89 17.45 1.65
N HIS A 186 1.75 18.30 2.65
CA HIS A 186 1.47 19.73 2.42
C HIS A 186 2.56 20.44 1.60
N GLN A 187 3.85 20.13 1.83
CA GLN A 187 4.92 20.63 0.97
C GLN A 187 4.73 20.23 -0.49
N PHE A 188 4.28 19.00 -0.73
CA PHE A 188 3.97 18.53 -2.08
C PHE A 188 2.76 19.28 -2.69
N LEU A 189 1.68 19.48 -1.94
CA LEU A 189 0.51 20.24 -2.41
C LEU A 189 0.87 21.68 -2.79
N ASN A 190 1.74 22.33 -2.01
CA ASN A 190 2.24 23.68 -2.29
C ASN A 190 3.06 23.77 -3.58
N LEU A 191 3.63 22.64 -4.06
CA LEU A 191 4.31 22.57 -5.35
C LEU A 191 3.35 22.36 -6.53
N LEU A 192 2.11 21.89 -6.27
CA LEU A 192 1.12 21.61 -7.32
C LEU A 192 0.20 22.79 -7.63
N SER A 193 0.01 23.70 -6.65
CA SER A 193 -0.89 24.85 -6.75
C SER A 193 -0.40 25.99 -5.89
N ASP A 194 -0.57 27.23 -6.37
CA ASP A 194 -0.35 28.45 -5.60
C ASP A 194 -1.43 28.64 -4.51
N ARG A 195 -2.54 27.93 -4.63
CA ARG A 195 -3.66 27.91 -3.69
C ARG A 195 -4.02 26.48 -3.28
N PRO A 196 -3.12 25.78 -2.53
CA PRO A 196 -3.29 24.36 -2.17
C PRO A 196 -4.51 24.10 -1.29
N GLU A 197 -5.00 25.11 -0.55
CA GLU A 197 -6.19 25.03 0.28
C GLU A 197 -7.47 24.77 -0.53
N THR A 198 -7.48 25.19 -1.82
CA THR A 198 -8.61 24.99 -2.74
C THR A 198 -8.68 23.58 -3.34
N ILE A 199 -7.62 22.78 -3.20
CA ILE A 199 -7.61 21.40 -3.69
C ILE A 199 -8.52 20.57 -2.78
N THR A 200 -9.60 20.01 -3.35
CA THR A 200 -10.58 19.18 -2.62
C THR A 200 -10.37 17.68 -2.81
N TYR A 201 -9.65 17.28 -3.89
CA TYR A 201 -9.40 15.91 -4.24
C TYR A 201 -8.04 15.78 -4.93
N LEU A 202 -7.31 14.69 -4.63
CA LEU A 202 -6.08 14.32 -5.31
C LEU A 202 -6.06 12.80 -5.47
N GLU A 203 -5.66 12.34 -6.65
CA GLU A 203 -5.52 10.93 -6.97
C GLU A 203 -4.31 10.66 -7.86
N PHE A 204 -3.49 9.68 -7.48
CA PHE A 204 -2.45 9.10 -8.33
C PHE A 204 -3.08 7.97 -9.15
N ARG A 205 -3.35 8.22 -10.41
CA ARG A 205 -4.03 7.27 -11.29
C ARG A 205 -3.03 6.29 -11.92
N ALA A 206 -3.50 5.10 -12.22
CA ALA A 206 -2.69 4.05 -12.86
C ALA A 206 -2.46 4.26 -14.36
N ASP A 207 -3.04 5.31 -14.96
CA ASP A 207 -2.80 5.74 -16.34
C ASP A 207 -1.67 6.77 -16.47
N PHE A 208 -0.85 6.91 -15.42
CA PHE A 208 0.29 7.83 -15.32
C PHE A 208 -0.08 9.31 -15.20
N TYR A 209 -1.28 9.63 -14.71
CA TYR A 209 -1.70 10.98 -14.36
C TYR A 209 -1.94 11.14 -12.87
N VAL A 210 -1.81 12.37 -12.41
CA VAL A 210 -2.31 12.81 -11.11
C VAL A 210 -3.47 13.77 -11.39
N GLU A 211 -4.62 13.46 -10.81
CA GLU A 211 -5.83 14.27 -10.92
C GLU A 211 -5.98 15.13 -9.67
N LEU A 212 -6.19 16.41 -9.87
CA LEU A 212 -6.57 17.37 -8.85
C LEU A 212 -7.96 17.92 -9.16
N ARG A 213 -8.82 18.02 -8.13
CA ARG A 213 -10.08 18.75 -8.22
C ARG A 213 -10.05 19.89 -7.20
N PHE A 214 -10.61 21.02 -7.60
CA PHE A 214 -10.65 22.24 -6.83
C PHE A 214 -12.06 22.55 -6.36
N ASP A 215 -12.20 23.41 -5.36
CA ASP A 215 -13.48 23.85 -4.78
C ASP A 215 -14.36 24.61 -5.77
N ASP A 216 -13.76 25.24 -6.79
CA ASP A 216 -14.45 25.93 -7.89
C ASP A 216 -14.91 24.98 -9.01
N GLY A 217 -14.74 23.67 -8.85
CA GLY A 217 -15.11 22.64 -9.83
C GLY A 217 -14.09 22.38 -10.94
N ARG A 218 -12.98 23.12 -11.00
CA ARG A 218 -11.89 22.84 -11.95
C ARG A 218 -11.28 21.48 -11.67
N VAL A 219 -10.89 20.79 -12.76
CA VAL A 219 -10.09 19.56 -12.74
C VAL A 219 -8.77 19.82 -13.45
N LYS A 220 -7.66 19.42 -12.85
CA LYS A 220 -6.32 19.49 -13.44
C LYS A 220 -5.68 18.12 -13.44
N GLU A 221 -5.26 17.68 -14.61
CA GLU A 221 -4.50 16.44 -14.78
C GLU A 221 -3.03 16.76 -15.05
N ILE A 222 -2.14 16.13 -14.31
CA ILE A 222 -0.70 16.33 -14.45
C ILE A 222 -0.09 14.97 -14.77
N PRO A 223 0.63 14.80 -15.90
CA PRO A 223 1.40 13.59 -16.14
C PRO A 223 2.36 13.33 -14.98
N PHE A 224 2.38 12.12 -14.45
CA PHE A 224 3.14 11.76 -13.25
C PHE A 224 4.63 12.19 -13.33
N LEU A 225 5.25 12.02 -14.50
CA LEU A 225 6.65 12.40 -14.69
C LEU A 225 6.89 13.92 -14.76
N LEU A 226 5.83 14.72 -14.89
CA LEU A 226 5.92 16.20 -14.84
C LEU A 226 5.65 16.77 -13.45
N LEU A 227 5.37 15.94 -12.47
CA LEU A 227 5.28 16.40 -11.09
C LEU A 227 6.60 17.05 -10.65
N PRO A 228 6.55 18.13 -9.87
CA PRO A 228 7.74 18.87 -9.42
C PRO A 228 8.51 18.12 -8.31
N ILE A 229 8.68 16.82 -8.44
CA ILE A 229 9.31 15.92 -7.45
C ILE A 229 10.79 16.29 -7.21
N SER A 230 11.45 16.88 -8.21
CA SER A 230 12.82 17.37 -8.04
C SER A 230 12.97 18.45 -6.97
N LYS A 231 11.88 19.12 -6.60
CA LYS A 231 11.85 20.14 -5.55
C LYS A 231 11.56 19.58 -4.15
N LEU A 232 11.12 18.31 -4.06
CA LEU A 232 10.89 17.66 -2.78
C LEU A 232 12.21 17.35 -2.07
N PRO A 233 12.26 17.34 -0.73
CA PRO A 233 13.45 16.92 0.01
C PRO A 233 13.78 15.44 -0.27
N THR A 234 15.05 15.08 -0.14
CA THR A 234 15.55 13.73 -0.43
C THR A 234 14.99 12.67 0.50
N ASP A 235 14.59 13.06 1.71
CA ASP A 235 13.97 12.24 2.76
C ASP A 235 12.43 12.34 2.76
N PHE A 236 11.83 12.73 1.65
CA PHE A 236 10.37 12.87 1.52
C PHE A 236 9.65 11.57 1.89
N PHE A 237 10.15 10.43 1.44
CA PHE A 237 9.70 9.11 1.88
C PHE A 237 10.68 8.56 2.92
N PRO A 238 10.19 8.01 4.04
CA PRO A 238 11.05 7.41 5.06
C PRO A 238 11.71 6.12 4.54
N LEU A 239 12.82 5.75 5.17
CA LEU A 239 13.54 4.53 4.81
C LEU A 239 12.65 3.28 4.89
N THR A 240 11.75 3.21 5.86
CA THR A 240 10.78 2.12 5.99
C THR A 240 9.93 1.92 4.73
N CYS A 241 9.42 3.00 4.13
CA CYS A 241 8.67 2.89 2.88
C CYS A 241 9.56 2.45 1.72
N ARG A 242 10.78 3.01 1.62
CA ARG A 242 11.77 2.66 0.57
C ARG A 242 12.33 1.25 0.70
N THR A 243 12.16 0.60 1.84
CA THR A 243 12.56 -0.79 2.10
C THR A 243 11.40 -1.74 2.33
N CYS A 244 10.19 -1.33 1.97
CA CYS A 244 8.99 -2.16 2.03
C CYS A 244 8.83 -2.97 0.74
N VAL A 245 8.68 -4.28 0.85
CA VAL A 245 8.51 -5.19 -0.32
C VAL A 245 7.05 -5.44 -0.66
N ASP A 246 6.12 -5.09 0.23
CA ASP A 246 4.70 -5.38 0.04
C ASP A 246 3.96 -4.19 -0.58
N TYR A 247 3.88 -4.17 -1.90
CA TYR A 247 3.05 -3.22 -2.64
C TYR A 247 1.57 -3.60 -2.61
N THR A 248 1.27 -4.90 -2.70
CA THR A 248 -0.08 -5.40 -2.99
C THR A 248 -0.90 -5.73 -1.77
N ASN A 249 -0.38 -5.50 -0.57
CA ASN A 249 -1.04 -5.83 0.70
C ASN A 249 -1.36 -7.33 0.79
N VAL A 250 -0.29 -8.14 0.72
CA VAL A 250 -0.40 -9.59 0.56
C VAL A 250 -1.15 -10.29 1.68
N LEU A 251 -1.24 -9.71 2.86
CA LEU A 251 -1.90 -10.29 4.04
C LEU A 251 -3.36 -9.83 4.23
N ALA A 252 -3.94 -9.09 3.28
CA ALA A 252 -5.35 -8.75 3.28
C ALA A 252 -6.23 -9.96 2.93
N ASP A 253 -7.53 -9.91 3.21
CA ASP A 253 -8.49 -10.89 2.69
C ASP A 253 -8.86 -10.57 1.23
N ILE A 254 -9.04 -9.28 0.95
CA ILE A 254 -9.19 -8.72 -0.39
C ILE A 254 -8.34 -7.48 -0.53
N THR A 255 -7.59 -7.36 -1.62
CA THR A 255 -6.90 -6.12 -1.98
C THR A 255 -7.70 -5.38 -3.04
N VAL A 256 -7.97 -4.09 -2.81
CA VAL A 256 -8.69 -3.21 -3.73
C VAL A 256 -7.74 -2.11 -4.18
N GLY A 257 -7.35 -2.12 -5.45
CA GLY A 257 -6.32 -1.22 -5.95
C GLY A 257 -6.48 -0.82 -7.41
N TYR A 258 -5.39 -0.35 -7.99
CA TYR A 258 -5.30 0.12 -9.37
C TYR A 258 -4.50 -0.83 -10.25
N MET A 259 -4.93 -0.98 -11.49
CA MET A 259 -4.27 -1.83 -12.47
C MET A 259 -4.17 -1.19 -13.87
N GLY A 260 -4.21 0.13 -13.97
CA GLY A 260 -4.00 0.82 -15.26
C GLY A 260 -5.23 0.92 -16.16
N GLY A 261 -6.45 0.82 -15.61
CA GLY A 261 -7.71 1.16 -16.27
C GLY A 261 -8.29 2.47 -15.73
N GLN A 262 -9.17 3.13 -16.47
CA GLN A 262 -9.97 4.24 -15.97
C GLN A 262 -11.32 3.73 -15.48
N GLY A 263 -11.75 4.19 -14.30
CA GLY A 263 -13.05 3.86 -13.72
C GLY A 263 -13.23 2.42 -13.28
N GLU A 264 -12.15 1.62 -13.23
CA GLU A 264 -12.17 0.24 -12.76
C GLU A 264 -11.11 0.02 -11.69
N GLN A 265 -11.43 -0.81 -10.71
CA GLN A 265 -10.52 -1.21 -9.65
C GLN A 265 -10.04 -2.63 -9.87
N TRP A 266 -8.86 -2.91 -9.37
CA TRP A 266 -8.27 -4.22 -9.35
C TRP A 266 -8.56 -4.89 -8.02
N LEU A 267 -9.11 -6.10 -8.05
CA LEU A 267 -9.36 -6.91 -6.87
C LEU A 267 -8.49 -8.15 -6.89
N LEU A 268 -7.74 -8.34 -5.81
CA LEU A 268 -7.11 -9.61 -5.46
C LEU A 268 -7.91 -10.24 -4.32
N VAL A 269 -8.70 -11.25 -4.65
CA VAL A 269 -9.46 -12.04 -3.67
C VAL A 269 -8.53 -13.16 -3.19
N ARG A 270 -8.12 -13.13 -1.91
CA ARG A 270 -7.01 -13.93 -1.44
C ARG A 270 -7.41 -15.22 -0.73
N ASN A 271 -8.51 -15.18 0.02
CA ASN A 271 -8.97 -16.28 0.84
C ASN A 271 -10.52 -16.30 0.91
N GLU A 272 -11.11 -17.15 1.76
CA GLU A 272 -12.56 -17.26 1.92
C GLU A 272 -13.21 -15.98 2.39
N ARG A 273 -12.58 -15.30 3.36
CA ARG A 273 -13.08 -13.99 3.83
C ARG A 273 -13.12 -12.97 2.69
N GLY A 274 -12.15 -13.03 1.77
CA GLY A 274 -12.14 -12.19 0.57
C GLY A 274 -13.29 -12.50 -0.39
N GLU A 275 -13.68 -13.77 -0.55
CA GLU A 275 -14.86 -14.15 -1.33
C GLU A 275 -16.15 -13.67 -0.67
N GLU A 276 -16.26 -13.80 0.65
CA GLU A 276 -17.38 -13.24 1.42
C GLU A 276 -17.50 -11.73 1.18
N LEU A 277 -16.40 -10.99 1.29
CA LEU A 277 -16.38 -9.54 1.06
C LEU A 277 -16.82 -9.15 -0.37
N LEU A 278 -16.37 -9.89 -1.37
CA LEU A 278 -16.77 -9.63 -2.75
C LEU A 278 -18.26 -9.97 -2.97
N SER A 279 -18.75 -11.06 -2.37
CA SER A 279 -20.15 -11.50 -2.50
C SER A 279 -21.16 -10.50 -1.94
N LEU A 280 -20.76 -9.69 -0.95
CA LEU A 280 -21.60 -8.62 -0.39
C LEU A 280 -21.99 -7.54 -1.42
N LEU A 281 -21.24 -7.42 -2.50
CA LEU A 281 -21.53 -6.43 -3.54
C LEU A 281 -22.62 -6.89 -4.51
N GLY A 282 -22.85 -8.20 -4.64
CA GLY A 282 -23.90 -8.75 -5.50
C GLY A 282 -23.89 -8.14 -6.91
N ASP A 283 -25.07 -7.72 -7.37
CA ASP A 283 -25.26 -7.11 -8.69
C ASP A 283 -24.82 -5.64 -8.76
N GLU A 284 -24.39 -5.03 -7.65
CA GLU A 284 -23.90 -3.64 -7.63
C GLU A 284 -22.53 -3.49 -8.30
N VAL A 285 -21.81 -4.58 -8.56
CA VAL A 285 -20.47 -4.58 -9.16
C VAL A 285 -20.43 -5.34 -10.46
N ARG A 286 -19.79 -4.76 -11.48
CA ARG A 286 -19.45 -5.46 -12.73
C ARG A 286 -18.03 -5.98 -12.62
N LEU A 287 -17.86 -7.27 -12.86
CA LEU A 287 -16.55 -7.94 -12.86
C LEU A 287 -16.10 -8.22 -14.29
N SER A 288 -14.80 -8.12 -14.53
CA SER A 288 -14.17 -8.45 -15.80
C SER A 288 -12.75 -8.99 -15.59
N GLU A 289 -12.22 -9.68 -16.60
CA GLU A 289 -10.87 -10.22 -16.55
C GLU A 289 -9.82 -9.12 -16.57
N PRO A 290 -8.68 -9.30 -15.86
CA PRO A 290 -7.58 -8.35 -15.89
C PRO A 290 -6.94 -8.29 -17.27
N GLY A 291 -6.82 -7.08 -17.81
CA GLY A 291 -6.05 -6.84 -19.03
C GLY A 291 -4.54 -6.75 -18.76
N SER A 292 -3.75 -6.95 -19.81
CA SER A 292 -2.29 -6.80 -19.76
C SER A 292 -1.82 -6.19 -21.06
N ALA A 293 -1.10 -5.05 -21.03
CA ALA A 293 -0.56 -4.40 -22.22
C ALA A 293 0.71 -3.60 -21.90
N GLY A 294 1.50 -3.32 -22.94
CA GLY A 294 2.77 -2.61 -22.84
C GLY A 294 3.90 -3.48 -22.30
N LYS A 295 5.07 -2.88 -22.13
CA LYS A 295 6.28 -3.55 -21.65
C LYS A 295 6.79 -2.86 -20.39
N ARG A 296 6.99 -3.62 -19.30
CA ARG A 296 7.46 -3.10 -18.03
C ARG A 296 8.97 -3.01 -17.87
N GLN A 297 9.72 -3.87 -18.59
CA GLN A 297 11.17 -4.00 -18.39
C GLN A 297 11.94 -2.69 -18.55
N GLY A 298 11.63 -1.91 -19.60
CA GLY A 298 12.28 -0.61 -19.83
C GLY A 298 12.06 0.39 -18.70
N PRO A 299 10.81 0.68 -18.32
CA PRO A 299 10.51 1.53 -17.16
C PRO A 299 11.14 1.07 -15.85
N VAL A 300 11.14 -0.24 -15.55
CA VAL A 300 11.78 -0.78 -14.34
C VAL A 300 13.30 -0.59 -14.38
N LYS A 301 13.96 -0.90 -15.50
CA LYS A 301 15.42 -0.63 -15.66
C LYS A 301 15.74 0.85 -15.47
N GLY A 302 14.98 1.74 -16.09
CA GLY A 302 15.14 3.18 -15.93
C GLY A 302 14.97 3.65 -14.48
N PHE A 303 14.01 3.07 -13.77
CA PHE A 303 13.82 3.34 -12.35
C PHE A 303 15.01 2.87 -11.50
N ILE A 304 15.52 1.67 -11.74
CA ILE A 304 16.68 1.11 -11.03
C ILE A 304 17.92 1.99 -11.24
N GLU A 305 18.21 2.38 -12.48
CA GLU A 305 19.37 3.24 -12.77
C GLU A 305 19.23 4.62 -12.11
N ASN A 306 18.03 5.19 -12.12
CA ASN A 306 17.77 6.45 -11.41
C ASN A 306 17.89 6.27 -9.88
N THR A 307 17.46 5.15 -9.32
CA THR A 307 17.60 4.84 -7.88
C THR A 307 19.07 4.73 -7.47
N LYS A 308 19.89 4.07 -8.28
CA LYS A 308 21.36 4.00 -8.08
C LYS A 308 21.99 5.40 -8.08
N ARG A 309 21.67 6.22 -9.10
CA ARG A 309 22.20 7.60 -9.23
C ARG A 309 21.70 8.51 -8.12
N ALA A 310 20.46 8.33 -7.66
CA ALA A 310 19.86 9.15 -6.60
C ALA A 310 20.56 8.98 -5.26
N ALA A 311 21.31 7.90 -5.11
CA ALA A 311 22.13 7.62 -3.94
C ALA A 311 21.38 7.86 -2.61
N GLY A 312 20.12 7.35 -2.51
CA GLY A 312 19.23 7.49 -1.35
C GLY A 312 18.21 8.61 -1.45
N GLY A 313 18.32 9.48 -2.46
CA GLY A 313 17.28 10.47 -2.76
C GLY A 313 16.16 9.90 -3.63
N LEU A 314 15.33 10.78 -4.17
CA LEU A 314 14.19 10.41 -5.01
C LEU A 314 14.67 10.07 -6.45
N PRO A 315 14.36 8.88 -6.99
CA PRO A 315 14.84 8.44 -8.30
C PRO A 315 14.45 9.40 -9.44
N LEU A 316 13.25 9.95 -9.40
CA LEU A 316 12.75 10.84 -10.45
C LEU A 316 13.54 12.15 -10.58
N ARG A 317 14.27 12.57 -9.54
CA ARG A 317 15.18 13.72 -9.61
C ARG A 317 16.34 13.53 -10.57
N GLN A 318 16.67 12.28 -10.86
CA GLN A 318 17.81 11.92 -11.72
C GLN A 318 17.45 11.92 -13.22
N MET A 319 16.16 12.05 -13.56
CA MET A 319 15.76 12.23 -14.94
C MET A 319 15.97 13.68 -15.37
N PRO A 320 16.71 13.95 -16.45
CA PRO A 320 16.91 15.31 -16.95
C PRO A 320 15.59 16.04 -17.24
N ASP A 321 15.50 17.31 -16.86
CA ASP A 321 14.27 18.09 -17.00
C ASP A 321 13.79 18.22 -18.45
N TRP A 322 14.73 18.31 -19.41
CA TRP A 322 14.38 18.34 -20.83
C TRP A 322 13.76 17.03 -21.36
N LEU A 323 14.11 15.88 -20.75
CA LEU A 323 13.60 14.57 -21.16
C LEU A 323 12.23 14.26 -20.54
N ARG A 324 11.94 14.83 -19.38
CA ARG A 324 10.71 14.54 -18.62
C ARG A 324 9.42 14.83 -19.40
N PRO A 325 9.27 15.95 -20.12
CA PRO A 325 8.06 16.19 -20.93
C PRO A 325 7.84 15.14 -21.99
N LEU A 326 8.91 14.72 -22.69
CA LEU A 326 8.82 13.70 -23.74
C LEU A 326 8.41 12.34 -23.15
N VAL A 327 9.08 11.90 -22.10
CA VAL A 327 8.74 10.63 -21.45
C VAL A 327 7.36 10.69 -20.78
N GLY A 328 6.98 11.82 -20.17
CA GLY A 328 5.68 12.05 -19.58
C GLY A 328 4.52 11.98 -20.61
N TRP A 329 4.76 12.47 -21.81
CA TRP A 329 3.81 12.35 -22.92
C TRP A 329 3.73 10.93 -23.49
N LEU A 330 4.86 10.19 -23.51
CA LEU A 330 4.96 8.86 -24.09
C LEU A 330 4.39 7.78 -23.16
N MET A 331 4.65 7.88 -21.84
CA MET A 331 4.32 6.84 -20.87
C MET A 331 2.84 6.44 -20.83
N PRO A 332 1.86 7.37 -20.87
CA PRO A 332 0.44 7.00 -20.92
C PRO A 332 0.05 6.20 -22.18
N LYS A 333 0.84 6.32 -23.26
CA LYS A 333 0.55 5.68 -24.55
C LYS A 333 1.17 4.28 -24.66
N VAL A 334 2.45 4.15 -24.29
CA VAL A 334 3.23 2.92 -24.51
C VAL A 334 3.69 2.23 -23.22
N GLY A 335 3.52 2.87 -22.07
CA GLY A 335 3.90 2.32 -20.79
C GLY A 335 3.10 1.06 -20.40
N PRO A 336 3.53 0.35 -19.36
CA PRO A 336 2.84 -0.84 -18.88
C PRO A 336 1.44 -0.50 -18.39
N LYS A 337 0.44 -1.31 -18.79
CA LYS A 337 -0.96 -1.16 -18.39
C LYS A 337 -1.49 -2.48 -17.83
N GLY A 338 -2.54 -2.40 -17.01
CA GLY A 338 -3.14 -3.58 -16.41
C GLY A 338 -2.15 -4.34 -15.53
N LEU A 339 -2.05 -5.63 -15.72
CA LEU A 339 -1.13 -6.51 -14.97
C LEU A 339 0.33 -6.10 -15.13
N GLU A 340 0.75 -5.61 -16.31
CA GLU A 340 2.12 -5.15 -16.50
C GLU A 340 2.44 -3.90 -15.67
N PHE A 341 1.47 -3.01 -15.46
CA PHE A 341 1.63 -1.88 -14.54
C PHE A 341 1.82 -2.36 -13.10
N ALA A 342 0.95 -3.27 -12.64
CA ALA A 342 1.03 -3.81 -11.29
C ALA A 342 2.34 -4.58 -11.05
N ARG A 343 2.77 -5.41 -12.01
CA ARG A 343 4.06 -6.12 -11.94
C ARG A 343 5.24 -5.16 -11.91
N ALA A 344 5.21 -4.11 -12.74
CA ALA A 344 6.26 -3.08 -12.73
C ALA A 344 6.39 -2.41 -11.35
N ARG A 345 5.26 -2.09 -10.69
CA ARG A 345 5.28 -1.50 -9.34
C ARG A 345 5.91 -2.43 -8.31
N VAL A 346 5.56 -3.72 -8.35
CA VAL A 346 6.15 -4.73 -7.45
C VAL A 346 7.66 -4.87 -7.68
N GLU A 347 8.10 -4.97 -8.94
CA GLU A 347 9.52 -5.10 -9.30
C GLU A 347 10.32 -3.83 -8.95
N MET A 348 9.74 -2.63 -9.12
CA MET A 348 10.34 -1.38 -8.67
C MET A 348 10.52 -1.36 -7.15
N LYS A 349 9.49 -1.74 -6.37
CA LYS A 349 9.59 -1.80 -4.91
C LYS A 349 10.62 -2.84 -4.45
N ALA A 350 10.65 -4.02 -5.06
CA ALA A 350 11.64 -5.04 -4.78
C ALA A 350 13.07 -4.54 -5.03
N SER A 351 13.29 -3.89 -6.17
CA SER A 351 14.59 -3.32 -6.54
C SER A 351 15.00 -2.17 -5.61
N GLU A 352 14.07 -1.29 -5.29
CA GLU A 352 14.28 -0.17 -4.37
C GLU A 352 14.70 -0.68 -2.98
N THR A 353 14.00 -1.71 -2.47
CA THR A 353 14.31 -2.33 -1.17
C THR A 353 15.74 -2.85 -1.15
N VAL A 354 16.14 -3.64 -2.15
CA VAL A 354 17.51 -4.21 -2.24
C VAL A 354 18.56 -3.09 -2.26
N LEU A 355 18.37 -2.07 -3.11
CA LEU A 355 19.33 -0.98 -3.27
C LEU A 355 19.48 -0.11 -2.01
N HIS A 356 18.36 0.20 -1.35
CA HIS A 356 18.40 1.02 -0.13
C HIS A 356 18.91 0.25 1.08
N LEU A 357 18.54 -1.02 1.25
CA LEU A 357 19.07 -1.83 2.35
C LEU A 357 20.58 -2.04 2.21
N ARG A 358 21.08 -2.40 1.01
CA ARG A 358 22.54 -2.53 0.78
C ARG A 358 23.30 -1.29 1.17
N ARG A 359 22.73 -0.13 0.89
CA ARG A 359 23.39 1.15 1.14
C ARG A 359 23.27 1.60 2.59
N GLU A 360 22.09 1.54 3.18
CA GLU A 360 21.79 2.19 4.45
C GLU A 360 21.76 1.22 5.64
N GLN A 361 21.46 -0.06 5.38
CA GLN A 361 21.27 -1.09 6.41
C GLN A 361 21.80 -2.47 5.93
N PRO A 362 23.08 -2.59 5.47
CA PRO A 362 23.58 -3.82 4.84
C PRO A 362 23.49 -5.04 5.75
N ARG A 363 23.66 -4.86 7.08
CA ARG A 363 23.55 -5.95 8.04
C ARG A 363 22.14 -6.54 8.13
N ARG A 364 21.12 -5.82 7.67
CA ARG A 364 19.73 -6.26 7.73
C ARG A 364 19.26 -6.95 6.45
N MET A 365 20.08 -7.00 5.40
CA MET A 365 19.72 -7.63 4.11
C MET A 365 19.18 -9.06 4.31
N LYS A 366 19.92 -9.87 5.06
CA LYS A 366 19.59 -11.27 5.34
C LYS A 366 18.17 -11.43 5.96
N HIS A 367 17.76 -10.52 6.81
CA HIS A 367 16.47 -10.60 7.52
C HIS A 367 15.33 -9.87 6.81
N MET A 368 15.65 -8.80 6.06
CA MET A 368 14.66 -7.89 5.49
C MET A 368 14.27 -8.20 4.04
N VAL A 369 15.10 -8.97 3.31
CA VAL A 369 14.84 -9.31 1.90
C VAL A 369 14.33 -10.74 1.80
N PRO A 370 13.01 -10.96 1.63
CA PRO A 370 12.44 -12.30 1.49
C PRO A 370 12.94 -13.00 0.22
N PRO A 371 12.98 -14.34 0.19
CA PRO A 371 13.51 -15.11 -0.96
C PRO A 371 12.89 -14.73 -2.31
N HIS A 372 11.58 -14.51 -2.38
CA HIS A 372 10.87 -14.15 -3.61
C HIS A 372 11.32 -12.80 -4.21
N VAL A 373 11.86 -11.91 -3.41
CA VAL A 373 12.38 -10.61 -3.88
C VAL A 373 13.55 -10.81 -4.80
N TRP A 374 14.45 -11.76 -4.49
CA TRP A 374 15.59 -12.07 -5.33
C TRP A 374 15.18 -12.59 -6.70
N GLU A 375 14.10 -13.36 -6.78
CA GLU A 375 13.54 -13.81 -8.07
C GLU A 375 12.98 -12.65 -8.90
N LEU A 376 12.31 -11.68 -8.24
CA LEU A 376 11.75 -10.49 -8.88
C LEU A 376 12.83 -9.57 -9.47
N VAL A 377 13.99 -9.44 -8.80
CA VAL A 377 15.03 -8.49 -9.21
C VAL A 377 16.13 -9.11 -10.09
N ARG A 378 16.23 -10.44 -10.13
CA ARG A 378 17.20 -11.17 -10.96
C ARG A 378 17.17 -10.79 -12.46
N PRO A 379 15.98 -10.59 -13.11
CA PRO A 379 15.93 -10.16 -14.50
C PRO A 379 16.57 -8.79 -14.77
N TYR A 380 16.88 -8.04 -13.71
CA TYR A 380 17.49 -6.71 -13.75
C TYR A 380 18.96 -6.70 -13.32
N GLY A 381 19.56 -7.90 -13.15
CA GLY A 381 20.95 -8.03 -12.73
C GLY A 381 21.20 -7.71 -11.26
N LEU A 382 20.18 -7.77 -10.40
CA LEU A 382 20.33 -7.68 -8.96
C LEU A 382 20.27 -9.09 -8.38
N GLU A 383 21.41 -9.57 -7.88
CA GLU A 383 21.55 -10.89 -7.26
C GLU A 383 21.98 -10.74 -5.81
N ALA A 384 21.66 -11.74 -4.99
CA ALA A 384 22.10 -11.76 -3.60
C ALA A 384 23.60 -12.02 -3.51
N GLU A 385 24.30 -11.18 -2.78
CA GLU A 385 25.70 -11.37 -2.43
C GLU A 385 25.86 -12.42 -1.31
N PRO A 386 27.06 -12.99 -1.11
CA PRO A 386 27.30 -13.89 0.01
C PRO A 386 26.89 -13.26 1.34
N GLY A 387 26.06 -13.96 2.12
CA GLY A 387 25.55 -13.47 3.41
C GLY A 387 24.26 -12.63 3.34
N GLU A 388 23.71 -12.30 2.16
CA GLU A 388 22.44 -11.58 2.03
C GLU A 388 21.21 -12.49 1.93
N ARG A 389 21.39 -13.78 1.69
CA ARG A 389 20.29 -14.75 1.64
C ARG A 389 19.91 -15.22 3.05
N HIS A 390 18.64 -15.44 3.28
CA HIS A 390 18.15 -16.15 4.47
C HIS A 390 18.78 -17.54 4.51
N ASP A 391 19.42 -17.90 5.61
CA ASP A 391 19.77 -19.27 5.91
C ASP A 391 18.48 -19.99 6.32
N THR A 392 18.03 -20.92 5.50
CA THR A 392 16.81 -21.69 5.72
C THR A 392 16.91 -22.65 6.94
N ALA A 393 18.04 -22.64 7.65
CA ALA A 393 18.36 -23.59 8.73
C ALA A 393 18.39 -22.99 10.16
N GLU A 394 18.30 -21.67 10.35
CA GLU A 394 18.31 -21.11 11.71
C GLU A 394 16.93 -20.62 12.13
N PRO A 395 16.41 -21.05 13.31
CA PRO A 395 15.31 -20.37 13.95
C PRO A 395 15.75 -18.95 14.29
N GLU A 396 14.92 -17.99 13.98
CA GLU A 396 15.11 -16.54 14.17
C GLU A 396 15.50 -16.20 15.60
N THR A 397 16.80 -16.17 15.89
CA THR A 397 17.30 -15.63 17.16
C THR A 397 17.13 -14.11 17.12
N ALA A 398 16.47 -13.54 18.10
CA ALA A 398 16.24 -12.10 18.20
C ALA A 398 17.59 -11.37 18.10
N ASP A 399 17.68 -10.42 17.15
CA ASP A 399 18.81 -9.52 16.99
C ASP A 399 19.11 -8.80 18.32
N PRO A 400 20.31 -8.94 18.91
CA PRO A 400 20.64 -8.32 20.19
C PRO A 400 20.59 -6.78 20.17
N GLU A 401 20.64 -6.12 19.00
CA GLU A 401 20.55 -4.66 18.87
C GLU A 401 19.12 -4.11 19.07
N THR A 402 18.08 -4.95 19.18
CA THR A 402 16.70 -4.51 19.46
C THR A 402 16.38 -4.31 20.94
N ARG A 403 17.39 -4.46 21.85
CA ARG A 403 17.23 -4.32 23.31
C ARG A 403 17.61 -2.93 23.87
N ALA A 404 17.82 -1.91 23.04
CA ALA A 404 18.10 -0.55 23.53
C ALA A 404 16.95 0.44 23.22
#